data_c3062b11e9e8fd17eed6a38e60a0369d
#
_entry.id   c3062b11e9e8fd17eed6a38e60a0369d
#
_cell.length_a   1.000
_cell.length_b   1.000
_cell.length_c   1.000
_cell.angle_alpha   90.00
_cell.angle_beta   90.00
_cell.angle_gamma   90.00
#
_symmetry.space_group_name_H-M   'P 1'
#
loop_
_entity.id
_entity.type
_entity.pdbx_description
1 polymer ?
#
loop_
_entity_poly.entity_id
_entity_poly.type
_entity_poly.pdbx_seq_one_letter_code
_entity_poly.pdbx_strand_id
1 'polypeptide(L)'
;MSAQLGRENVHDLAPEEVARGIAEGKVLLVDVREPNETEVERYPEAFYLLMSQFDPAAIPDPQGRRVVFACRSGNRSVTASLMAQAAGLPYDAHLAGGIKAWKEVGLPTES
;
A
#
# COMPACT_ATOMS: atom_id res chain seq x y z
N MET A 1 28.53 -1.21 8.24
CA MET A 1 28.00 -0.48 7.07
C MET A 1 26.55 -0.83 6.87
N SER A 2 25.72 0.17 6.86
CA SER A 2 24.30 -0.06 6.68
C SER A 2 23.98 -0.31 5.21
N ALA A 3 23.10 -1.28 4.94
CA ALA A 3 22.62 -1.53 3.60
C ALA A 3 21.67 -0.39 3.21
N GLN A 4 21.81 0.10 1.98
CA GLN A 4 20.87 1.05 1.45
C GLN A 4 19.68 0.30 0.87
N LEU A 5 18.49 0.71 1.28
CA LEU A 5 17.27 0.15 0.74
C LEU A 5 16.95 0.83 -0.59
N GLY A 6 16.69 0.03 -1.61
CA GLY A 6 16.37 0.52 -2.94
C GLY A 6 15.10 -0.13 -3.48
N ARG A 7 14.75 0.24 -4.71
CA ARG A 7 13.53 -0.24 -5.36
C ARG A 7 13.42 -1.76 -5.38
N GLU A 8 14.55 -2.45 -5.46
CA GLU A 8 14.61 -3.92 -5.46
C GLU A 8 14.16 -4.53 -4.14
N ASN A 9 14.08 -3.74 -3.07
CA ASN A 9 13.61 -4.19 -1.77
C ASN A 9 12.09 -4.11 -1.62
N VAL A 10 11.37 -3.69 -2.68
CA VAL A 10 9.92 -3.58 -2.65
C VAL A 10 9.32 -4.54 -3.67
N HIS A 11 8.46 -5.43 -3.21
CA HIS A 11 7.81 -6.42 -4.06
C HIS A 11 6.56 -5.85 -4.71
N ASP A 12 6.45 -6.02 -6.02
CA ASP A 12 5.28 -5.61 -6.80
C ASP A 12 4.21 -6.70 -6.73
N LEU A 13 3.03 -6.33 -6.25
CA LEU A 13 1.89 -7.24 -6.25
C LEU A 13 0.86 -6.74 -7.26
N ALA A 14 0.31 -7.66 -8.04
CA ALA A 14 -0.72 -7.33 -9.02
C ALA A 14 -2.05 -7.00 -8.32
N PRO A 15 -2.89 -6.15 -8.91
CA PRO A 15 -4.18 -5.80 -8.30
C PRO A 15 -5.04 -7.00 -7.95
N GLU A 16 -5.12 -8.00 -8.83
CA GLU A 16 -5.91 -9.20 -8.59
C GLU A 16 -5.39 -9.99 -7.38
N GLU A 17 -4.08 -10.04 -7.24
CA GLU A 17 -3.42 -10.71 -6.14
C GLU A 17 -3.74 -10.03 -4.82
N VAL A 18 -3.68 -8.71 -4.81
CA VAL A 18 -4.00 -7.91 -3.63
C VAL A 18 -5.48 -8.04 -3.26
N ALA A 19 -6.37 -7.97 -4.26
CA ALA A 19 -7.81 -8.10 -4.04
C ALA A 19 -8.16 -9.45 -3.43
N ARG A 20 -7.52 -10.51 -3.93
CA ARG A 20 -7.72 -11.86 -3.39
C ARG A 20 -7.24 -11.93 -1.94
N GLY A 21 -6.08 -11.34 -1.65
CA GLY A 21 -5.54 -11.33 -0.30
C GLY A 21 -6.44 -10.60 0.69
N ILE A 22 -7.05 -9.49 0.27
CA ILE A 22 -8.00 -8.76 1.09
C ILE A 22 -9.23 -9.63 1.38
N ALA A 23 -9.79 -10.24 0.34
CA ALA A 23 -10.98 -11.07 0.47
C ALA A 23 -10.75 -12.27 1.39
N GLU A 24 -9.52 -12.81 1.40
CA GLU A 24 -9.16 -13.96 2.23
C GLU A 24 -8.68 -13.56 3.63
N GLY A 25 -8.65 -12.27 3.94
CA GLY A 25 -8.17 -11.80 5.24
C GLY A 25 -6.66 -11.93 5.42
N LYS A 26 -5.91 -11.98 4.33
CA LYS A 26 -4.45 -12.16 4.34
C LYS A 26 -3.67 -10.89 4.06
N VAL A 27 -4.33 -9.83 3.65
CA VAL A 27 -3.70 -8.56 3.28
C VAL A 27 -4.36 -7.41 4.03
N LEU A 28 -3.53 -6.54 4.59
CA LEU A 28 -3.94 -5.22 5.09
C LEU A 28 -3.47 -4.19 4.07
N LEU A 29 -4.40 -3.57 3.36
CA LEU A 29 -4.09 -2.55 2.37
C LEU A 29 -3.95 -1.19 3.05
N VAL A 30 -2.83 -0.53 2.84
CA VAL A 30 -2.56 0.80 3.42
C VAL A 30 -2.48 1.80 2.27
N ASP A 31 -3.47 2.67 2.18
CA ASP A 31 -3.55 3.70 1.14
C ASP A 31 -2.82 4.95 1.61
N VAL A 32 -1.77 5.35 0.90
CA VAL A 32 -0.93 6.49 1.30
C VAL A 32 -1.20 7.74 0.45
N ARG A 33 -2.38 7.79 -0.19
CA ARG A 33 -2.77 8.98 -0.96
C ARG A 33 -3.28 10.09 -0.03
N GLU A 34 -3.39 11.30 -0.58
CA GLU A 34 -3.85 12.46 0.18
C GLU A 34 -5.39 12.54 0.19
N PRO A 35 -6.00 13.30 1.14
CA PRO A 35 -7.47 13.35 1.28
C PRO A 35 -8.19 13.83 0.03
N ASN A 36 -7.60 14.76 -0.72
CA ASN A 36 -8.23 15.25 -1.95
C ASN A 36 -8.39 14.15 -3.00
N GLU A 37 -7.58 13.10 -2.92
CA GLU A 37 -7.70 11.95 -3.81
C GLU A 37 -8.72 10.94 -3.27
N THR A 38 -8.65 10.64 -1.96
CA THR A 38 -9.53 9.63 -1.36
C THR A 38 -10.97 10.12 -1.23
N GLU A 39 -11.21 11.42 -1.23
CA GLU A 39 -12.56 11.98 -1.24
C GLU A 39 -13.27 11.75 -2.57
N VAL A 40 -12.51 11.71 -3.66
CA VAL A 40 -13.08 11.50 -4.99
C VAL A 40 -13.32 10.02 -5.25
N GLU A 41 -12.32 9.20 -4.95
CA GLU A 41 -12.38 7.77 -5.23
C GLU A 41 -11.36 7.07 -4.34
N ARG A 42 -11.74 5.94 -3.77
CA ARG A 42 -10.85 5.21 -2.86
C ARG A 42 -10.99 3.70 -3.01
N TYR A 43 -9.95 2.98 -2.57
CA TYR A 43 -10.00 1.54 -2.44
C TYR A 43 -11.04 1.15 -1.38
N PRO A 44 -11.81 0.08 -1.58
CA PRO A 44 -12.61 -0.47 -0.50
C PRO A 44 -11.67 -1.07 0.56
N GLU A 45 -12.08 -1.03 1.81
CA GLU A 45 -11.40 -1.74 2.89
C GLU A 45 -9.90 -1.42 3.01
N ALA A 46 -9.53 -0.15 2.91
CA ALA A 46 -8.14 0.27 3.11
C ALA A 46 -8.00 1.06 4.41
N PHE A 47 -6.82 0.94 5.02
CA PHE A 47 -6.42 1.84 6.10
C PHE A 47 -5.74 3.05 5.46
N TYR A 48 -6.11 4.25 5.87
CA TYR A 48 -5.61 5.48 5.27
C TYR A 48 -4.51 6.09 6.11
N LEU A 49 -3.33 6.30 5.50
CA LEU A 49 -2.19 6.91 6.17
C LEU A 49 -1.52 7.86 5.18
N LEU A 50 -1.79 9.15 5.32
CA LEU A 50 -1.38 10.17 4.35
C LEU A 50 0.14 10.19 4.19
N MET A 51 0.61 10.22 2.94
CA MET A 51 2.05 10.27 2.68
C MET A 51 2.70 11.51 3.27
N SER A 52 2.00 12.65 3.27
CA SER A 52 2.48 13.89 3.85
C SER A 52 2.67 13.83 5.37
N GLN A 53 2.05 12.86 6.04
CA GLN A 53 2.16 12.66 7.49
C GLN A 53 2.52 11.21 7.80
N PHE A 54 3.30 10.60 6.92
CA PHE A 54 3.57 9.18 7.01
C PHE A 54 4.39 8.83 8.24
N ASP A 55 3.83 7.98 9.07
CA ASP A 55 4.50 7.43 10.25
C ASP A 55 4.22 5.92 10.27
N PRO A 56 5.22 5.09 10.00
CA PRO A 56 5.01 3.64 9.98
C PRO A 56 4.46 3.08 11.28
N ALA A 57 4.74 3.76 12.41
CA ALA A 57 4.23 3.31 13.70
C ALA A 57 2.70 3.49 13.83
N ALA A 58 2.08 4.30 12.97
CA ALA A 58 0.64 4.49 12.98
C ALA A 58 -0.12 3.34 12.30
N ILE A 59 0.59 2.46 11.59
CA ILE A 59 -0.03 1.30 10.96
C ILE A 59 -0.48 0.34 12.06
N PRO A 60 -1.77 -0.10 12.06
CA PRO A 60 -2.24 -1.01 13.10
C PRO A 60 -1.55 -2.36 13.00
N ASP A 61 -1.59 -3.12 14.10
CA ASP A 61 -1.08 -4.48 14.10
C ASP A 61 -1.75 -5.27 12.96
N PRO A 62 -0.99 -5.79 12.00
CA PRO A 62 -1.58 -6.51 10.87
C PRO A 62 -2.18 -7.85 11.24
N GLN A 63 -1.91 -8.38 12.43
CA GLN A 63 -2.48 -9.63 12.92
C GLN A 63 -2.26 -10.79 11.95
N GLY A 64 -1.03 -10.92 11.47
CA GLY A 64 -0.66 -11.97 10.54
C GLY A 64 -0.92 -11.67 9.08
N ARG A 65 -1.60 -10.55 8.77
CA ARG A 65 -1.83 -10.14 7.38
C ARG A 65 -0.58 -9.49 6.82
N ARG A 66 -0.40 -9.59 5.52
CA ARG A 66 0.68 -8.89 4.83
C ARG A 66 0.29 -7.45 4.61
N VAL A 67 1.13 -6.52 5.03
CA VAL A 67 0.90 -5.10 4.77
C VAL A 67 1.28 -4.79 3.32
N VAL A 68 0.37 -4.17 2.58
CA VAL A 68 0.59 -3.77 1.19
C VAL A 68 0.27 -2.28 1.06
N PHE A 69 1.26 -1.49 0.65
CA PHE A 69 1.05 -0.06 0.44
C PHE A 69 0.46 0.19 -0.95
N ALA A 70 -0.42 1.17 -1.05
CA ALA A 70 -1.07 1.52 -2.30
C ALA A 70 -1.16 3.03 -2.46
N CYS A 71 -1.12 3.49 -3.70
CA CYS A 71 -1.29 4.91 -4.02
C CYS A 71 -2.00 5.05 -5.37
N ARG A 72 -1.77 6.14 -6.09
CA ARG A 72 -2.46 6.36 -7.37
C ARG A 72 -1.82 5.55 -8.50
N SER A 73 -0.50 5.61 -8.63
CA SER A 73 0.21 5.01 -9.78
C SER A 73 1.39 4.12 -9.40
N GLY A 74 1.69 3.96 -8.10
CA GLY A 74 2.73 3.04 -7.64
C GLY A 74 4.03 3.70 -7.21
N ASN A 75 4.12 5.03 -7.17
CA ASN A 75 5.37 5.71 -6.78
C ASN A 75 5.44 5.97 -5.29
N ARG A 76 4.42 6.59 -4.71
CA ARG A 76 4.39 6.90 -3.27
C ARG A 76 4.37 5.63 -2.43
N SER A 77 3.74 4.57 -2.93
CA SER A 77 3.66 3.30 -2.21
C SER A 77 5.03 2.63 -2.10
N VAL A 78 5.89 2.79 -3.11
CA VAL A 78 7.28 2.31 -3.01
C VAL A 78 8.02 3.08 -1.92
N THR A 79 7.89 4.41 -1.91
CA THR A 79 8.51 5.24 -0.88
C THR A 79 8.03 4.86 0.52
N ALA A 80 6.73 4.62 0.67
CA ALA A 80 6.15 4.22 1.95
C ALA A 80 6.76 2.91 2.44
N SER A 81 6.90 1.92 1.56
CA SER A 81 7.51 0.65 1.91
C SER A 81 8.96 0.83 2.37
N LEU A 82 9.72 1.65 1.63
CA LEU A 82 11.12 1.89 1.99
C LEU A 82 11.25 2.60 3.34
N MET A 83 10.35 3.55 3.61
CA MET A 83 10.33 4.24 4.89
C MET A 83 9.99 3.27 6.04
N ALA A 84 9.04 2.38 5.83
CA ALA A 84 8.68 1.38 6.83
C ALA A 84 9.85 0.44 7.10
N GLN A 85 10.53 -0.02 6.05
CA GLN A 85 11.68 -0.90 6.20
C GLN A 85 12.82 -0.21 6.94
N ALA A 86 13.04 1.07 6.65
CA ALA A 86 14.06 1.86 7.35
C ALA A 86 13.74 2.00 8.85
N ALA A 87 12.47 1.92 9.20
CA ALA A 87 12.02 1.94 10.60
C ALA A 87 12.06 0.56 11.26
N GLY A 88 12.55 -0.46 10.55
CA GLY A 88 12.67 -1.81 11.09
C GLY A 88 11.44 -2.70 10.91
N LEU A 89 10.47 -2.29 10.08
CA LEU A 89 9.26 -3.06 9.86
C LEU A 89 9.38 -3.92 8.59
N PRO A 90 8.82 -5.12 8.58
CA PRO A 90 8.93 -6.03 7.43
C PRO A 90 7.88 -5.77 6.36
N TYR A 91 7.57 -4.50 6.07
CA TYR A 91 6.51 -4.12 5.14
C TYR A 91 7.11 -3.81 3.78
N ASP A 92 7.30 -4.84 2.96
CA ASP A 92 8.08 -4.79 1.75
C ASP A 92 7.26 -4.98 0.46
N ALA A 93 5.96 -4.72 0.52
CA ALA A 93 5.09 -4.95 -0.63
C ALA A 93 4.24 -3.73 -0.96
N HIS A 94 3.98 -3.54 -2.25
CA HIS A 94 3.07 -2.49 -2.69
C HIS A 94 2.22 -2.97 -3.87
N LEU A 95 1.10 -2.28 -4.09
CA LEU A 95 0.22 -2.53 -5.22
C LEU A 95 0.81 -1.88 -6.46
N ALA A 96 1.28 -2.69 -7.40
CA ALA A 96 1.87 -2.20 -8.63
C ALA A 96 0.83 -1.44 -9.45
N GLY A 97 1.18 -0.26 -9.92
CA GLY A 97 0.31 0.58 -10.73
C GLY A 97 -0.78 1.31 -9.99
N GLY A 98 -0.95 1.07 -8.68
CA GLY A 98 -1.89 1.80 -7.83
C GLY A 98 -3.35 1.66 -8.24
N ILE A 99 -4.16 2.65 -7.86
CA ILE A 99 -5.59 2.61 -8.13
C ILE A 99 -5.89 2.63 -9.63
N LYS A 100 -4.99 3.20 -10.43
CA LYS A 100 -5.15 3.19 -11.88
C LYS A 100 -5.16 1.76 -12.41
N ALA A 101 -4.16 0.95 -12.02
CA ALA A 101 -4.10 -0.45 -12.44
C ALA A 101 -5.24 -1.28 -11.84
N TRP A 102 -5.63 -0.98 -10.60
CA TRP A 102 -6.75 -1.61 -9.92
C TRP A 102 -8.03 -1.47 -10.74
N LYS A 103 -8.30 -0.26 -11.21
CA LYS A 103 -9.48 0.02 -12.02
C LYS A 103 -9.40 -0.61 -13.42
N GLU A 104 -8.21 -0.63 -14.02
CA GLU A 104 -8.02 -1.19 -15.36
C GLU A 104 -8.37 -2.67 -15.42
N VAL A 105 -8.20 -3.40 -14.33
CA VAL A 105 -8.58 -4.83 -14.29
C VAL A 105 -10.00 -5.03 -13.77
N GLY A 106 -10.76 -3.95 -13.61
CA GLY A 106 -12.18 -4.03 -13.26
C GLY A 106 -12.50 -4.18 -11.80
N LEU A 107 -11.53 -3.93 -10.89
CA LEU A 107 -11.78 -4.04 -9.47
C LEU A 107 -12.53 -2.82 -8.95
N PRO A 108 -13.39 -2.99 -7.92
CA PRO A 108 -14.28 -1.91 -7.48
C PRO A 108 -13.55 -0.84 -6.69
N THR A 109 -14.05 0.39 -6.81
CA THR A 109 -13.66 1.51 -5.97
C THR A 109 -14.91 2.11 -5.34
N GLU A 110 -14.72 2.94 -4.32
CA GLU A 110 -15.80 3.66 -3.66
C GLU A 110 -15.62 5.16 -3.87
N SER A 111 -16.72 5.87 -3.84
CA SER A 111 -16.68 7.32 -3.96
C SER A 111 -17.52 8.00 -2.90
#